data_b510554fcbf10b648a7294cdcb80c78c
#
_entry.id   b510554fcbf10b648a7294cdcb80c78c
#
_cell.length_a   1.000
_cell.length_b   1.000
_cell.length_c   1.000
_cell.angle_alpha   90.00
_cell.angle_beta   90.00
_cell.angle_gamma   90.00
#
_symmetry.space_group_name_H-M   'P 1'
#
loop_
_entity.id
_entity.type
_entity.pdbx_description
1 polymer ?
#
loop_
_entity_poly.entity_id
_entity_poly.type
_entity_poly.pdbx_seq_one_letter_code
_entity_poly.pdbx_strand_id
1 'polypeptide(L)'
;MNTSDEELLQTIVNRIAEGVHPQKIILFGSWARGERGPHSDIDLLVIQESDLPRPRRYAQVRRLFWGMGLPMDILVSTPEEFARYQSVPGSFTHTVANEGKVLYERAGT
;
A
#
# COMPACT_ATOMS: atom_id res chain seq x y z
N MET A 1 -5.31 -13.44 9.87
CA MET A 1 -6.34 -12.55 9.29
C MET A 1 -7.58 -13.37 8.99
N ASN A 2 -8.76 -12.88 9.35
CA ASN A 2 -9.99 -13.64 9.11
C ASN A 2 -10.52 -13.38 7.69
N THR A 3 -11.55 -14.15 7.29
CA THR A 3 -12.13 -14.07 5.94
C THR A 3 -12.66 -12.67 5.61
N SER A 4 -13.31 -12.00 6.57
CA SER A 4 -13.82 -10.64 6.35
C SER A 4 -12.69 -9.64 6.10
N ASP A 5 -11.58 -9.78 6.79
CA ASP A 5 -10.41 -8.93 6.59
C ASP A 5 -9.80 -9.18 5.22
N GLU A 6 -9.71 -10.44 4.81
CA GLU A 6 -9.18 -10.81 3.50
C GLU A 6 -10.05 -10.26 2.38
N GLU A 7 -11.37 -10.33 2.53
CA GLU A 7 -12.30 -9.78 1.54
C GLU A 7 -12.19 -8.26 1.45
N LEU A 8 -12.04 -7.58 2.58
CA LEU A 8 -11.85 -6.13 2.60
C LEU A 8 -10.57 -5.74 1.89
N LEU A 9 -9.46 -6.42 2.22
CA LEU A 9 -8.17 -6.13 1.58
C LEU A 9 -8.23 -6.41 0.08
N GLN A 10 -8.92 -7.46 -0.34
CA GLN A 10 -9.07 -7.76 -1.76
C GLN A 10 -9.86 -6.67 -2.48
N THR A 11 -10.91 -6.15 -1.86
CA THR A 11 -11.68 -5.03 -2.40
C THR A 11 -10.80 -3.79 -2.57
N ILE A 12 -10.00 -3.48 -1.55
CA ILE A 12 -9.08 -2.35 -1.58
C ILE A 12 -8.06 -2.51 -2.70
N VAL A 13 -7.45 -3.70 -2.80
CA VAL A 13 -6.47 -4.00 -3.84
C VAL A 13 -7.07 -3.85 -5.23
N ASN A 14 -8.27 -4.37 -5.44
CA ASN A 14 -8.93 -4.29 -6.74
C ASN A 14 -9.20 -2.83 -7.14
N ARG A 15 -9.64 -2.00 -6.20
CA ARG A 15 -9.86 -0.58 -6.49
C ARG A 15 -8.59 0.14 -6.88
N ILE A 16 -7.51 -0.10 -6.17
CA ILE A 16 -6.23 0.53 -6.48
C ILE A 16 -5.69 0.02 -7.81
N ALA A 17 -5.75 -1.29 -8.03
CA ALA A 17 -5.25 -1.90 -9.25
C ALA A 17 -5.97 -1.34 -10.49
N GLU A 18 -7.30 -1.20 -10.42
CA GLU A 18 -8.09 -0.68 -11.52
C GLU A 18 -7.94 0.83 -11.67
N GLY A 19 -7.73 1.55 -10.56
CA GLY A 19 -7.71 3.01 -10.57
C GLY A 19 -6.40 3.62 -11.02
N VAL A 20 -5.27 3.05 -10.62
CA VAL A 20 -3.95 3.65 -10.88
C VAL A 20 -2.94 2.69 -11.52
N HIS A 21 -3.30 1.44 -11.71
CA HIS A 21 -2.44 0.43 -12.36
C HIS A 21 -1.05 0.37 -11.75
N PRO A 22 -0.94 0.11 -10.44
CA PRO A 22 0.35 0.11 -9.76
C PRO A 22 1.19 -1.10 -10.15
N GLN A 23 2.48 -1.00 -9.87
CA GLN A 23 3.39 -2.13 -10.03
C GLN A 23 3.22 -3.12 -8.88
N LYS A 24 3.03 -2.62 -7.66
CA LYS A 24 2.97 -3.44 -6.46
C LYS A 24 2.18 -2.73 -5.36
N ILE A 25 1.51 -3.50 -4.50
CA ILE A 25 0.84 -2.99 -3.31
C ILE A 25 1.31 -3.83 -2.14
N ILE A 26 1.84 -3.19 -1.10
CA ILE A 26 2.39 -3.86 0.08
C ILE A 26 1.62 -3.42 1.31
N LEU A 27 1.11 -4.39 2.08
CA LEU A 27 0.50 -4.14 3.38
C LEU A 27 1.60 -4.15 4.44
N PHE A 28 1.61 -3.14 5.31
CA PHE A 28 2.56 -3.10 6.41
C PHE A 28 1.85 -2.69 7.69
N GLY A 29 2.62 -2.47 8.77
CA GLY A 29 2.05 -2.08 10.05
C GLY A 29 1.33 -3.20 10.77
N SER A 30 0.40 -2.82 11.66
CA SER A 30 -0.24 -3.78 12.56
C SER A 30 -1.06 -4.85 11.83
N TRP A 31 -1.72 -4.48 10.73
CA TRP A 31 -2.49 -5.45 9.93
C TRP A 31 -1.58 -6.53 9.34
N ALA A 32 -0.39 -6.14 8.88
CA ALA A 32 0.57 -7.11 8.31
C ALA A 32 1.12 -8.04 9.37
N ARG A 33 1.27 -7.56 10.60
CA ARG A 33 1.80 -8.35 11.71
C ARG A 33 0.75 -9.20 12.42
N GLY A 34 -0.53 -9.07 12.04
CA GLY A 34 -1.61 -9.77 12.71
C GLY A 34 -1.94 -9.19 14.09
N GLU A 35 -1.52 -7.96 14.34
CA GLU A 35 -1.68 -7.29 15.63
C GLU A 35 -2.76 -6.22 15.62
N ARG A 36 -3.64 -6.24 14.62
CA ARG A 36 -4.62 -5.19 14.50
C ARG A 36 -5.61 -5.19 15.66
N GLY A 37 -5.88 -3.98 16.17
CA GLY A 37 -6.92 -3.75 17.17
C GLY A 37 -8.11 -3.02 16.55
N PRO A 38 -9.11 -2.64 17.38
CA PRO A 38 -10.34 -2.01 16.87
C PRO A 38 -10.10 -0.65 16.19
N HIS A 39 -8.98 0.00 16.48
CA HIS A 39 -8.67 1.32 15.91
C HIS A 39 -7.43 1.31 15.03
N SER A 40 -6.98 0.13 14.61
CA SER A 40 -5.80 0.03 13.74
C SER A 40 -6.14 0.46 12.32
N ASP A 41 -5.32 1.38 11.76
CA ASP A 41 -5.43 1.76 10.35
C ASP A 41 -4.84 0.68 9.47
N ILE A 42 -5.35 0.61 8.24
CA ILE A 42 -4.77 -0.24 7.20
C ILE A 42 -3.65 0.54 6.55
N ASP A 43 -2.41 0.07 6.70
CA ASP A 43 -1.22 0.75 6.17
C ASP A 43 -0.78 0.11 4.85
N LEU A 44 -0.79 0.89 3.79
CA LEU A 44 -0.43 0.41 2.46
C LEU A 44 0.67 1.25 1.82
N LEU A 45 1.61 0.58 1.17
CA LEU A 45 2.56 1.22 0.29
C LEU A 45 2.21 0.81 -1.13
N VAL A 46 1.90 1.80 -1.98
CA VAL A 46 1.59 1.59 -3.39
C VAL A 46 2.81 2.00 -4.19
N ILE A 47 3.32 1.09 -5.00
CA ILE A 47 4.46 1.37 -5.87
C ILE A 47 3.94 1.56 -7.28
N GLN A 48 4.08 2.77 -7.83
CA GLN A 48 3.59 3.09 -9.17
C GLN A 48 4.45 4.15 -9.82
N GLU A 49 4.56 4.05 -11.14
CA GLU A 49 5.19 5.11 -11.93
C GLU A 49 4.36 6.38 -11.82
N SER A 50 5.03 7.50 -11.55
CA SER A 50 4.34 8.78 -11.44
C SER A 50 5.31 9.94 -11.58
N ASP A 51 4.88 10.98 -12.29
CA ASP A 51 5.59 12.26 -12.36
C ASP A 51 5.04 13.25 -11.35
N LEU A 52 4.00 12.86 -10.60
CA LEU A 52 3.38 13.74 -9.64
C LEU A 52 4.20 13.85 -8.37
N PRO A 53 4.19 15.01 -7.68
CA PRO A 53 4.78 15.11 -6.35
C PRO A 53 3.99 14.24 -5.36
N ARG A 54 4.66 13.84 -4.28
CA ARG A 54 4.10 12.89 -3.30
C ARG A 54 2.70 13.23 -2.80
N PRO A 55 2.38 14.48 -2.43
CA PRO A 55 1.02 14.79 -1.97
C PRO A 55 -0.06 14.50 -3.00
N ARG A 56 0.24 14.73 -4.28
CA ARG A 56 -0.71 14.45 -5.36
C ARG A 56 -0.84 12.96 -5.64
N ARG A 57 0.25 12.19 -5.50
CA ARG A 57 0.19 10.74 -5.61
C ARG A 57 -0.73 10.16 -4.56
N TYR A 58 -0.56 10.61 -3.32
CA TYR A 58 -1.41 10.19 -2.21
C TYR A 58 -2.88 10.51 -2.49
N ALA A 59 -3.15 11.74 -2.90
CA ALA A 59 -4.53 12.19 -3.17
C ALA A 59 -5.16 11.37 -4.31
N GLN A 60 -4.40 11.02 -5.32
CA GLN A 60 -4.87 10.21 -6.44
C GLN A 60 -5.39 8.85 -5.99
N VAL A 61 -4.66 8.19 -5.12
CA VAL A 61 -5.07 6.88 -4.61
C VAL A 61 -6.17 7.03 -3.57
N ARG A 62 -6.06 7.99 -2.67
CA ARG A 62 -7.02 8.19 -1.58
C ARG A 62 -8.41 8.51 -2.10
N ARG A 63 -8.48 9.21 -3.23
CA ARG A 63 -9.75 9.57 -3.88
C ARG A 63 -10.59 8.34 -4.23
N LEU A 64 -9.96 7.21 -4.50
CA LEU A 64 -10.65 5.96 -4.86
C LEU A 64 -11.54 5.44 -3.73
N PHE A 65 -11.30 5.91 -2.50
CA PHE A 65 -12.00 5.42 -1.32
C PHE A 65 -12.90 6.46 -0.67
N TRP A 66 -13.20 7.54 -1.39
CA TRP A 66 -14.07 8.60 -0.90
C TRP A 66 -15.44 8.02 -0.54
N GLY A 67 -15.92 8.40 0.67
CA GLY A 67 -17.23 7.98 1.14
C GLY A 67 -17.29 6.59 1.72
N MET A 68 -16.19 5.84 1.72
CA MET A 68 -16.17 4.47 2.26
C MET A 68 -15.91 4.41 3.77
N GLY A 69 -15.40 5.51 4.36
CA GLY A 69 -15.16 5.56 5.80
C GLY A 69 -14.09 4.59 6.30
N LEU A 70 -13.15 4.22 5.43
CA LEU A 70 -12.10 3.27 5.81
C LEU A 70 -10.92 4.00 6.47
N PRO A 71 -10.46 3.52 7.64
CA PRO A 71 -9.27 4.07 8.29
C PRO A 71 -8.03 3.51 7.59
N MET A 72 -7.47 4.29 6.69
CA MET A 72 -6.34 3.87 5.86
C MET A 72 -5.24 4.92 5.87
N ASP A 73 -4.00 4.46 5.90
CA ASP A 73 -2.82 5.29 5.68
C ASP A 73 -2.12 4.78 4.43
N ILE A 74 -2.12 5.58 3.38
CA ILE A 74 -1.60 5.18 2.08
C ILE A 74 -0.39 6.01 1.73
N LEU A 75 0.72 5.35 1.43
CA LEU A 75 1.92 6.00 0.92
C LEU A 75 2.15 5.53 -0.51
N VAL A 76 2.67 6.40 -1.34
CA VAL A 76 2.92 6.08 -2.75
C VAL A 76 4.38 6.36 -3.07
N SER A 77 5.05 5.36 -3.61
CA SER A 77 6.45 5.43 -3.99
C SER A 77 6.58 5.06 -5.46
N THR A 78 7.53 5.69 -6.17
CA THR A 78 7.85 5.21 -7.51
C THR A 78 8.72 3.96 -7.41
N PRO A 79 8.78 3.12 -8.47
CA PRO A 79 9.69 1.99 -8.48
C PRO A 79 11.14 2.38 -8.25
N GLU A 80 11.55 3.53 -8.77
CA GLU A 80 12.90 4.04 -8.59
C GLU A 80 13.18 4.39 -7.14
N GLU A 81 12.24 5.09 -6.49
CA GLU A 81 12.38 5.42 -5.07
C GLU A 81 12.43 4.17 -4.21
N PHE A 82 11.56 3.20 -4.50
CA PHE A 82 11.52 1.95 -3.76
C PHE A 82 12.85 1.19 -3.91
N ALA A 83 13.35 1.07 -5.13
CA ALA A 83 14.61 0.38 -5.41
C ALA A 83 15.79 1.05 -4.70
N ARG A 84 15.77 2.39 -4.63
CA ARG A 84 16.86 3.16 -4.01
C ARG A 84 16.97 2.89 -2.51
N TYR A 85 15.84 2.77 -1.81
CA TYR A 85 15.85 2.71 -0.35
C TYR A 85 15.57 1.34 0.24
N GLN A 86 15.12 0.37 -0.55
CA GLN A 86 14.76 -0.95 0.00
C GLN A 86 15.93 -1.67 0.66
N SER A 87 17.15 -1.38 0.24
CA SER A 87 18.36 -2.01 0.79
C SER A 87 19.09 -1.13 1.81
N VAL A 88 18.51 0.02 2.16
CA VAL A 88 19.16 0.95 3.10
C VAL A 88 18.65 0.65 4.51
N PRO A 89 19.48 0.01 5.38
CA PRO A 89 19.06 -0.29 6.74
C PRO A 89 18.60 0.96 7.49
N GLY A 90 17.52 0.85 8.24
CA GLY A 90 16.95 1.97 8.99
C GLY A 90 16.02 2.85 8.19
N SER A 91 15.92 2.68 6.87
CA SER A 91 14.93 3.43 6.10
C SER A 91 13.55 2.81 6.25
N PHE A 92 12.51 3.64 6.07
CA PHE A 92 11.13 3.18 6.07
C PHE A 92 10.89 2.13 4.99
N THR A 93 11.41 2.37 3.79
CA THR A 93 11.25 1.46 2.66
C THR A 93 11.86 0.09 2.94
N HIS A 94 13.03 0.07 3.58
CA HIS A 94 13.68 -1.18 3.98
C HIS A 94 12.79 -1.98 4.93
N THR A 95 12.22 -1.31 5.92
CA THR A 95 11.32 -1.95 6.88
C THR A 95 10.10 -2.54 6.18
N VAL A 96 9.46 -1.78 5.30
CA VAL A 96 8.29 -2.27 4.56
C VAL A 96 8.66 -3.44 3.67
N ALA A 97 9.81 -3.37 2.98
CA ALA A 97 10.24 -4.43 2.08
C ALA A 97 10.47 -5.76 2.81
N ASN A 98 10.95 -5.70 4.06
CA ASN A 98 11.28 -6.91 4.83
C ASN A 98 10.13 -7.43 5.68
N GLU A 99 9.27 -6.55 6.19
CA GLU A 99 8.21 -6.93 7.14
C GLU A 99 6.82 -6.90 6.53
N GLY A 100 6.66 -6.26 5.36
CA GLY A 100 5.36 -6.13 4.72
C GLY A 100 4.92 -7.39 4.00
N LYS A 101 3.64 -7.41 3.64
CA LYS A 101 3.06 -8.49 2.83
C LYS A 101 2.66 -7.92 1.48
N VAL A 102 3.15 -8.52 0.41
CA VAL A 102 2.77 -8.13 -0.95
C VAL A 102 1.35 -8.63 -1.19
N LEU A 103 0.42 -7.67 -1.39
CA LEU A 103 -0.98 -8.01 -1.70
C LEU A 103 -1.23 -8.07 -3.19
N TYR A 104 -0.43 -7.38 -3.98
CA TYR A 104 -0.62 -7.31 -5.42
C TYR A 104 0.74 -7.03 -6.10
N GLU A 105 0.95 -7.71 -7.20
CA GLU A 105 2.13 -7.47 -8.02
C GLU A 105 1.72 -7.66 -9.49
N ARG A 106 1.94 -6.62 -10.29
CA ARG A 106 1.53 -6.66 -11.70
C ARG A 106 2.40 -7.63 -12.48
N ALA A 107 1.76 -8.49 -13.27
CA ALA A 107 2.45 -9.44 -14.12
C ALA A 107 3.31 -8.73 -15.15
N GLY A 108 4.49 -9.28 -15.44
CA GLY A 108 5.37 -8.73 -16.46
C GLY A 108 6.23 -7.55 -16.01
N THR A 109 6.27 -7.26 -14.70
CA THR A 109 7.11 -6.16 -14.17
C THR A 109 8.35 -6.67 -13.48
#